data_19ad7fbf779856b5f7427c5709328071
#
_entry.id   19ad7fbf779856b5f7427c5709328071
#
_cell.length_a   1.000
_cell.length_b   1.000
_cell.length_c   1.000
_cell.angle_alpha   90.00
_cell.angle_beta   90.00
_cell.angle_gamma   90.00
#
_symmetry.space_group_name_H-M   'P 1'
#
loop_
_entity.id
_entity.type
_entity.pdbx_description
1 polymer ?
#
loop_
_entity_poly.entity_id
_entity_poly.type
_entity_poly.pdbx_seq_one_letter_code
_entity_poly.pdbx_strand_id
1 'polypeptide(L)'
;MKVYAYDVNKILNDMDYWCCTFMQEGSMDVGVLRLKPGEADPQSPHVNDEIYYIIKGDGFLRIDDKDIPIHEGMVIFVPAKKKHKFHSNSKE
;
A
#
# COMPACT_ATOMS: atom_id res chain seq x y z
N MET A 1 23.62 5.25 -16.50
CA MET A 1 22.64 5.39 -15.39
C MET A 1 21.23 5.35 -15.94
N LYS A 2 20.39 4.53 -15.36
CA LYS A 2 18.97 4.49 -15.71
C LYS A 2 18.18 5.33 -14.71
N VAL A 3 17.28 6.14 -15.23
CA VAL A 3 16.38 6.96 -14.40
C VAL A 3 14.95 6.64 -14.80
N TYR A 4 14.12 6.33 -13.81
CA TYR A 4 12.71 6.05 -14.01
C TYR A 4 11.88 7.11 -13.30
N ALA A 5 10.88 7.63 -13.98
CA ALA A 5 9.95 8.59 -13.40
C ALA A 5 8.52 8.15 -13.67
N TYR A 6 7.70 8.11 -12.63
CA TYR A 6 6.32 7.65 -12.72
C TYR A 6 5.38 8.68 -12.11
N ASP A 7 4.25 8.88 -12.76
CA ASP A 7 3.17 9.72 -12.24
C ASP A 7 2.14 8.82 -11.54
N VAL A 8 2.19 8.81 -10.22
CA VAL A 8 1.33 7.94 -9.41
C VAL A 8 -0.14 8.29 -9.56
N ASN A 9 -0.47 9.58 -9.70
CA ASN A 9 -1.85 9.99 -9.90
C ASN A 9 -2.41 9.45 -11.22
N LYS A 10 -1.61 9.45 -12.26
CA LYS A 10 -2.00 8.88 -13.55
C LYS A 10 -2.21 7.37 -13.45
N ILE A 11 -1.29 6.68 -12.75
CA ILE A 11 -1.41 5.23 -12.54
C ILE A 11 -2.70 4.90 -11.80
N LEU A 12 -3.02 5.65 -10.74
CA LEU A 12 -4.24 5.47 -9.97
C LEU A 12 -5.50 5.70 -10.82
N ASN A 13 -5.48 6.71 -11.68
CA ASN A 13 -6.61 7.01 -12.57
C ASN A 13 -6.86 5.91 -13.60
N ASP A 14 -5.80 5.30 -14.11
CA ASP A 14 -5.88 4.28 -15.15
C ASP A 14 -6.08 2.87 -14.58
N MET A 15 -5.92 2.70 -13.27
CA MET A 15 -5.97 1.41 -12.59
C MET A 15 -7.41 0.93 -12.42
N ASP A 16 -7.71 -0.27 -12.90
CA ASP A 16 -9.03 -0.90 -12.78
C ASP A 16 -9.05 -2.05 -11.76
N TYR A 17 -7.95 -2.24 -11.07
CA TYR A 17 -7.78 -3.25 -10.04
C TYR A 17 -7.35 -2.57 -8.73
N TRP A 18 -7.37 -3.28 -7.61
CA TRP A 18 -7.06 -2.67 -6.31
C TRP A 18 -5.58 -2.32 -6.13
N CYS A 19 -4.70 -2.92 -6.91
CA CYS A 19 -3.26 -2.64 -6.83
C CYS A 19 -2.58 -2.72 -8.20
N CYS A 20 -1.44 -2.07 -8.27
CA CYS A 20 -0.59 -2.09 -9.47
C CYS A 20 0.87 -1.95 -9.03
N THR A 21 1.69 -2.96 -9.36
CA THR A 21 3.15 -2.84 -9.23
C THR A 21 3.67 -2.29 -10.55
N PHE A 22 4.27 -1.11 -10.51
CA PHE A 22 4.67 -0.41 -11.73
C PHE A 22 6.19 -0.33 -11.91
N MET A 23 6.96 -0.69 -10.90
CA MET A 23 8.41 -0.69 -11.00
C MET A 23 8.99 -1.91 -10.27
N GLN A 24 9.87 -2.63 -10.95
CA GLN A 24 10.64 -3.73 -10.36
C GLN A 24 12.08 -3.55 -10.81
N GLU A 25 12.96 -3.19 -9.90
CA GLU A 25 14.34 -2.91 -10.23
C GLU A 25 15.24 -3.41 -9.10
N GLY A 26 16.08 -4.40 -9.42
CA GLY A 26 16.94 -5.03 -8.42
C GLY A 26 16.13 -5.69 -7.32
N SER A 27 16.38 -5.32 -6.08
CA SER A 27 15.66 -5.85 -4.92
C SER A 27 14.42 -5.02 -4.56
N MET A 28 14.06 -4.03 -5.37
CA MET A 28 13.02 -3.07 -5.07
C MET A 28 11.82 -3.21 -5.99
N ASP A 29 10.65 -3.37 -5.40
CA ASP A 29 9.38 -3.30 -6.10
C ASP A 29 8.61 -2.09 -5.58
N VAL A 30 8.00 -1.33 -6.47
CA VAL A 30 7.17 -0.18 -6.11
C VAL A 30 5.81 -0.31 -6.78
N GLY A 31 4.78 -0.12 -5.99
CA GLY A 31 3.42 -0.19 -6.47
C GLY A 31 2.50 0.74 -5.71
N VAL A 32 1.25 0.75 -6.12
CA VAL A 32 0.19 1.49 -5.45
C VAL A 32 -0.98 0.55 -5.21
N LEU A 33 -1.72 0.84 -4.15
CA LEU A 33 -2.99 0.15 -3.90
C LEU A 33 -4.05 1.18 -3.49
N ARG A 34 -5.30 0.77 -3.70
CA ARG A 34 -6.45 1.61 -3.39
C ARG A 34 -7.58 0.72 -2.88
N LEU A 35 -8.16 1.08 -1.75
CA LEU A 35 -9.27 0.35 -1.16
C LEU A 35 -10.42 1.31 -0.90
N LYS A 36 -11.61 0.96 -1.36
CA LYS A 36 -12.83 1.70 -1.08
C LYS A 36 -13.34 1.35 0.32
N PRO A 37 -14.13 2.24 0.95
CA PRO A 37 -14.73 1.92 2.24
C PRO A 37 -15.53 0.61 2.18
N GLY A 38 -15.32 -0.24 3.17
CA GLY A 38 -15.98 -1.55 3.24
C GLY A 38 -15.35 -2.63 2.38
N GLU A 39 -14.37 -2.32 1.58
CA GLU A 39 -13.66 -3.26 0.73
C GLU A 39 -12.61 -4.02 1.55
N ALA A 40 -12.58 -5.35 1.43
CA ALA A 40 -11.57 -6.15 2.12
C ALA A 40 -10.22 -6.03 1.43
N ASP A 41 -9.17 -5.95 2.24
CA ASP A 41 -7.80 -5.98 1.74
C ASP A 41 -7.38 -7.42 1.47
N PRO A 42 -7.12 -7.80 0.20
CA PRO A 42 -6.79 -9.17 -0.15
C PRO A 42 -5.31 -9.53 -0.02
N GLN A 43 -4.50 -8.67 0.57
CA GLN A 43 -3.07 -8.90 0.67
C GLN A 43 -2.72 -10.17 1.47
N SER A 44 -1.66 -10.84 1.03
CA SER A 44 -1.02 -11.96 1.74
C SER A 44 0.29 -11.48 2.36
N PRO A 45 0.82 -12.16 3.39
CA PRO A 45 2.15 -11.83 3.91
C PRO A 45 3.22 -11.90 2.82
N HIS A 46 4.12 -10.94 2.85
CA HIS A 46 5.21 -10.84 1.87
C HIS A 46 6.51 -11.35 2.44
N VAL A 47 7.41 -11.80 1.57
CA VAL A 47 8.72 -12.32 1.97
C VAL A 47 9.74 -11.21 2.26
N ASN A 48 9.46 -10.00 1.81
CA ASN A 48 10.35 -8.83 1.96
C ASN A 48 9.74 -7.80 2.91
N ASP A 49 10.60 -6.97 3.47
CA ASP A 49 10.16 -5.80 4.22
C ASP A 49 9.45 -4.83 3.30
N GLU A 50 8.49 -4.08 3.85
CA GLU A 50 7.72 -3.11 3.09
C GLU A 50 7.67 -1.76 3.78
N ILE A 51 7.55 -0.70 2.97
CA ILE A 51 7.22 0.64 3.43
C ILE A 51 5.95 1.07 2.72
N TYR A 52 4.97 1.54 3.49
CA TYR A 52 3.77 2.17 2.97
C TYR A 52 3.83 3.66 3.21
N TYR A 53 3.51 4.43 2.18
CA TYR A 53 3.25 5.86 2.30
C TYR A 53 1.76 6.09 2.01
N ILE A 54 1.06 6.70 2.95
CA ILE A 54 -0.38 6.96 2.82
C ILE A 54 -0.57 8.23 2.01
N ILE A 55 -0.94 8.06 0.75
CA ILE A 55 -1.14 9.19 -0.16
C ILE A 55 -2.42 9.95 0.19
N LYS A 56 -3.48 9.20 0.56
CA LYS A 56 -4.79 9.77 0.78
C LYS A 56 -5.64 8.83 1.63
N GLY A 57 -6.53 9.39 2.43
CA GLY A 57 -7.48 8.60 3.19
C GLY A 57 -7.09 8.39 4.64
N ASP A 58 -7.84 7.50 5.28
CA ASP A 58 -7.70 7.16 6.70
C ASP A 58 -7.98 5.68 6.89
N GLY A 59 -7.89 5.21 8.12
CA GLY A 59 -8.25 3.84 8.48
C GLY A 59 -7.29 3.26 9.49
N PHE A 60 -7.13 1.95 9.41
CA PHE A 60 -6.21 1.21 10.27
C PHE A 60 -5.40 0.23 9.44
N LEU A 61 -4.15 0.06 9.83
CA LEU A 61 -3.33 -1.04 9.36
C LEU A 61 -3.16 -2.03 10.51
N ARG A 62 -3.70 -3.24 10.33
CA ARG A 62 -3.51 -4.32 11.29
C ARG A 62 -2.23 -5.06 10.95
N ILE A 63 -1.30 -5.10 11.89
CA ILE A 63 -0.08 -5.88 11.78
C ILE A 63 -0.12 -6.93 12.88
N ASP A 64 -0.19 -8.21 12.49
CA ASP A 64 -0.51 -9.33 13.36
C ASP A 64 -1.86 -9.07 14.06
N ASP A 65 -1.86 -8.80 15.37
CA ASP A 65 -3.07 -8.52 16.15
C ASP A 65 -3.17 -7.07 16.63
N LYS A 66 -2.30 -6.19 16.12
CA LYS A 66 -2.27 -4.77 16.50
C LYS A 66 -2.83 -3.90 15.40
N ASP A 67 -3.71 -2.98 15.76
CA ASP A 67 -4.25 -1.98 14.84
C ASP A 67 -3.51 -0.67 15.01
N ILE A 68 -2.94 -0.16 13.93
CA ILE A 68 -2.26 1.12 13.89
C ILE A 68 -3.16 2.10 13.12
N PRO A 69 -3.60 3.19 13.76
CA PRO A 69 -4.36 4.19 13.03
C PRO A 69 -3.48 4.88 11.98
N ILE A 70 -4.02 5.04 10.79
CA ILE A 70 -3.31 5.65 9.68
C ILE A 70 -4.08 6.82 9.10
N HIS A 71 -3.34 7.77 8.53
CA HIS A 71 -3.90 8.91 7.82
C HIS A 71 -2.92 9.38 6.75
N GLU A 72 -3.40 10.29 5.91
CA GLU A 72 -2.60 10.89 4.86
C GLU A 72 -1.26 11.42 5.37
N GLY A 73 -0.19 11.13 4.63
CA GLY A 73 1.16 11.59 4.94
C GLY A 73 1.98 10.69 5.84
N MET A 74 1.39 9.62 6.37
CA MET A 74 2.14 8.68 7.21
C MET A 74 2.98 7.72 6.39
N VAL A 75 4.12 7.33 6.96
CA VAL A 75 4.96 6.23 6.47
C VAL A 75 4.97 5.13 7.50
N ILE A 76 4.70 3.91 7.08
CA ILE A 76 4.66 2.74 7.95
C ILE A 76 5.64 1.68 7.42
N PHE A 77 6.49 1.16 8.30
CA PHE A 77 7.36 0.03 8.00
C PHE A 77 6.70 -1.27 8.47
N VAL A 78 6.63 -2.26 7.58
CA VAL A 78 6.10 -3.58 7.90
C VAL A 78 7.21 -4.61 7.69
N PRO A 79 7.65 -5.29 8.75
CA PRO A 79 8.65 -6.35 8.61
C PRO A 79 8.19 -7.48 7.71
N ALA A 80 9.14 -8.14 7.08
CA ALA A 80 8.88 -9.32 6.24
C ALA A 80 8.09 -10.37 6.98
N LYS A 81 7.22 -11.06 6.25
CA LYS A 81 6.42 -12.22 6.71
C LYS A 81 5.37 -11.89 7.77
N LYS A 82 5.19 -10.62 8.14
CA LYS A 82 4.14 -10.24 9.07
C LYS A 82 2.81 -10.13 8.33
N LYS A 83 1.76 -10.69 8.92
CA LYS A 83 0.40 -10.50 8.41
C LYS A 83 0.03 -9.03 8.59
N HIS A 84 -0.48 -8.42 7.52
CA HIS A 84 -0.90 -7.03 7.57
C HIS A 84 -2.06 -6.81 6.63
N LYS A 85 -3.03 -6.02 7.08
CA LYS A 85 -4.21 -5.66 6.29
C LYS A 85 -4.71 -4.29 6.68
N PHE A 86 -5.06 -3.51 5.67
CA PHE A 86 -5.77 -2.25 5.87
C PHE A 86 -7.25 -2.54 6.10
N HIS A 87 -7.88 -1.76 6.96
CA HIS A 87 -9.32 -1.91 7.22
C HIS A 87 -9.93 -0.63 7.80
N SER A 88 -11.25 -0.60 7.82
CA SER A 88 -12.04 0.46 8.47
C SER A 88 -11.75 1.87 7.96
N ASN A 89 -11.39 1.98 6.69
CA ASN A 89 -11.22 3.29 6.07
C ASN A 89 -12.60 3.92 5.79
N SER A 90 -12.75 5.21 6.09
CA SER A 90 -13.97 5.96 5.80
C SER A 90 -13.92 6.59 4.42
N LYS A 91 -12.72 6.69 3.84
CA LYS A 91 -12.44 7.25 2.51
C LYS A 91 -11.55 6.28 1.74
N GLU A 92 -11.58 6.44 0.43
CA GLU A 92 -10.71 5.70 -0.46
C GLU A 92 -9.24 5.97 -0.20
#